data_0500c8a5cb91358b64e3bcba5e8394ed
#
_entry.id   0500c8a5cb91358b64e3bcba5e8394ed
#
_cell.length_a   1.000
_cell.length_b   1.000
_cell.length_c   1.000
_cell.angle_alpha   90.00
_cell.angle_beta   90.00
_cell.angle_gamma   90.00
#
_symmetry.space_group_name_H-M   'P 1'
#
loop_
_entity.id
_entity.type
_entity.pdbx_description
1 polymer ?
#
loop_
_entity_poly.entity_id
_entity_poly.type
_entity_poly.pdbx_seq_one_letter_code
_entity_poly.pdbx_strand_id
1 'polypeptide(L)'
;MKKAYLDYNATTPVDPRVLEVMMPYFKDRFGNPSSIHAFGGAAKAALDEARERVAALLGAGAREILFTSGGSESNNLAIKGAAFAEGGRGGKHFVTTKVEPDSTLEAFMYLETRGFKVTYLGVDKYGLIDLDELRDAVTGETRLVSIIYANNETGVVMPVEAMAAIVKERGALFHVDAVQAAGKLGIDLKRIQADMVSISSHKFYGPKGAGALFVREGLARRLTLAPLIHGGGQERGLRSGTENVPAIAGLGKAAELALAELDQDRERVGRLRDELLARIYSGAGGAAVNGAQDSMVRNTLNLSFEGVSGGSLAMALDLEGIAVSTGSACSEGNVDPSHVLLAMGRSRKEAHSSVRFSLGRFTTEEEIEHAASAVVSAVKRIRGLKGTGS
;
A
#
# COMPACT_ATOMS: atom_id res chain seq x y z
N MET A 1 7.16 30.77 -2.03
CA MET A 1 7.83 29.68 -1.27
C MET A 1 7.90 28.48 -2.20
N LYS A 2 9.08 27.88 -2.38
CA LYS A 2 9.19 26.62 -3.14
C LYS A 2 8.46 25.54 -2.35
N LYS A 3 7.70 24.68 -3.04
CA LYS A 3 6.99 23.57 -2.41
C LYS A 3 7.61 22.26 -2.87
N ALA A 4 7.72 21.28 -1.97
CA ALA A 4 8.15 19.92 -2.29
C ALA A 4 7.18 18.91 -1.63
N TYR A 5 6.55 18.07 -2.45
CA TYR A 5 5.69 17.02 -1.94
C TYR A 5 6.46 15.69 -1.89
N LEU A 6 6.87 15.30 -0.68
CA LEU A 6 7.63 14.08 -0.44
C LEU A 6 6.83 13.08 0.45
N ASP A 7 5.52 13.00 0.20
CA ASP A 7 4.59 12.08 0.91
C ASP A 7 3.73 11.23 -0.05
N TYR A 8 4.35 10.75 -1.15
CA TYR A 8 3.68 9.95 -2.17
C TYR A 8 3.16 8.59 -1.69
N ASN A 9 3.66 8.07 -0.56
CA ASN A 9 3.10 6.85 0.03
C ASN A 9 1.76 7.10 0.74
N ALA A 10 1.47 8.32 1.19
CA ALA A 10 0.15 8.67 1.71
C ALA A 10 -0.88 8.74 0.59
N THR A 11 -0.60 9.50 -0.45
CA THR A 11 -1.42 9.61 -1.67
C THR A 11 -0.61 10.25 -2.79
N THR A 12 -1.04 10.04 -4.03
CA THR A 12 -0.45 10.72 -5.19
C THR A 12 -1.43 11.75 -5.77
N PRO A 13 -0.96 12.78 -6.49
CA PRO A 13 -1.83 13.55 -7.36
C PRO A 13 -2.38 12.63 -8.47
N VAL A 14 -3.55 12.97 -9.00
CA VAL A 14 -4.08 12.28 -10.19
C VAL A 14 -3.27 12.73 -11.40
N ASP A 15 -2.79 11.77 -12.20
CA ASP A 15 -2.10 12.10 -13.48
C ASP A 15 -3.07 12.84 -14.39
N PRO A 16 -2.66 13.95 -15.04
CA PRO A 16 -3.53 14.70 -15.96
C PRO A 16 -4.17 13.81 -17.03
N ARG A 17 -3.43 12.84 -17.58
CA ARG A 17 -3.94 11.88 -18.59
C ARG A 17 -5.02 10.96 -18.02
N VAL A 18 -4.97 10.68 -16.70
CA VAL A 18 -6.02 9.93 -15.99
C VAL A 18 -7.27 10.80 -15.84
N LEU A 19 -7.08 12.05 -15.43
CA LEU A 19 -8.20 12.99 -15.26
C LEU A 19 -8.97 13.20 -16.57
N GLU A 20 -8.26 13.33 -17.70
CA GLU A 20 -8.87 13.45 -19.04
C GLU A 20 -9.79 12.27 -19.37
N VAL A 21 -9.38 11.04 -19.05
CA VAL A 21 -10.19 9.83 -19.28
C VAL A 21 -11.43 9.80 -18.36
N MET A 22 -11.35 10.35 -17.15
CA MET A 22 -12.46 10.38 -16.20
C MET A 22 -13.58 11.37 -16.59
N MET A 23 -13.20 12.53 -17.13
CA MET A 23 -14.12 13.66 -17.34
C MET A 23 -15.38 13.35 -18.17
N PRO A 24 -15.34 12.58 -19.26
CA PRO A 24 -16.53 12.24 -20.02
C PRO A 24 -17.61 11.50 -19.23
N TYR A 25 -17.23 10.71 -18.23
CA TYR A 25 -18.16 9.91 -17.42
C TYR A 25 -18.94 10.75 -16.38
N PHE A 26 -18.53 11.99 -16.13
CA PHE A 26 -19.27 12.94 -15.30
C PHE A 26 -20.31 13.74 -16.10
N LYS A 27 -20.17 13.83 -17.43
CA LYS A 27 -21.00 14.72 -18.28
C LYS A 27 -21.78 13.97 -19.34
N ASP A 28 -21.08 13.26 -20.22
CA ASP A 28 -21.64 12.75 -21.46
C ASP A 28 -21.94 11.25 -21.42
N ARG A 29 -21.16 10.47 -20.64
CA ARG A 29 -21.21 9.01 -20.55
C ARG A 29 -21.63 8.54 -19.15
N PHE A 30 -22.60 9.19 -18.55
CA PHE A 30 -23.05 9.00 -17.17
C PHE A 30 -23.97 7.78 -16.93
N GLY A 31 -24.15 6.93 -17.95
CA GLY A 31 -25.08 5.79 -17.89
C GLY A 31 -24.77 4.79 -16.75
N ASN A 32 -25.82 4.14 -16.26
CA ASN A 32 -25.65 3.02 -15.33
C ASN A 32 -25.17 1.78 -16.11
N PRO A 33 -24.05 1.14 -15.75
CA PRO A 33 -23.50 -0.02 -16.47
C PRO A 33 -24.43 -1.23 -16.54
N SER A 34 -25.39 -1.33 -15.61
CA SER A 34 -26.39 -2.41 -15.59
C SER A 34 -27.56 -2.19 -16.54
N SER A 35 -27.69 -0.98 -17.15
CA SER A 35 -28.79 -0.65 -18.06
C SER A 35 -28.53 -1.19 -19.48
N ILE A 36 -29.60 -1.69 -20.13
CA ILE A 36 -29.50 -2.33 -21.47
C ILE A 36 -29.44 -1.34 -22.64
N HIS A 37 -29.70 -0.06 -22.42
CA HIS A 37 -29.66 0.97 -23.44
C HIS A 37 -28.23 1.47 -23.72
N ALA A 38 -28.02 2.20 -24.80
CA ALA A 38 -26.69 2.64 -25.27
C ALA A 38 -25.87 3.40 -24.23
N PHE A 39 -26.49 4.23 -23.39
CA PHE A 39 -25.78 4.91 -22.28
C PHE A 39 -25.19 3.92 -21.29
N GLY A 40 -25.94 2.87 -20.91
CA GLY A 40 -25.43 1.81 -20.04
C GLY A 40 -24.34 0.99 -20.71
N GLY A 41 -24.49 0.66 -21.98
CA GLY A 41 -23.48 -0.03 -22.78
C GLY A 41 -22.14 0.71 -22.83
N ALA A 42 -22.15 2.05 -22.99
CA ALA A 42 -20.94 2.87 -22.98
C ALA A 42 -20.23 2.85 -21.61
N ALA A 43 -20.99 2.92 -20.52
CA ALA A 43 -20.45 2.82 -19.16
C ALA A 43 -19.87 1.42 -18.88
N LYS A 44 -20.59 0.36 -19.33
CA LYS A 44 -20.11 -1.02 -19.19
C LYS A 44 -18.81 -1.26 -19.94
N ALA A 45 -18.69 -0.77 -21.16
CA ALA A 45 -17.46 -0.88 -21.96
C ALA A 45 -16.25 -0.26 -21.24
N ALA A 46 -16.45 0.89 -20.56
CA ALA A 46 -15.41 1.52 -19.76
C ALA A 46 -14.95 0.67 -18.56
N LEU A 47 -15.89 -0.01 -17.89
CA LEU A 47 -15.56 -0.92 -16.81
C LEU A 47 -14.79 -2.14 -17.32
N ASP A 48 -15.21 -2.70 -18.47
CA ASP A 48 -14.56 -3.87 -19.06
C ASP A 48 -13.12 -3.52 -19.49
N GLU A 49 -12.92 -2.37 -20.15
CA GLU A 49 -11.59 -1.86 -20.52
C GLU A 49 -10.70 -1.58 -19.31
N ALA A 50 -11.23 -0.93 -18.27
CA ALA A 50 -10.48 -0.69 -17.03
C ALA A 50 -10.06 -2.00 -16.36
N ARG A 51 -10.93 -3.01 -16.41
CA ARG A 51 -10.66 -4.34 -15.86
C ARG A 51 -9.53 -5.05 -16.58
N GLU A 52 -9.48 -4.96 -17.91
CA GLU A 52 -8.38 -5.51 -18.72
C GLU A 52 -7.05 -4.82 -18.40
N ARG A 53 -7.04 -3.49 -18.26
CA ARG A 53 -5.83 -2.73 -17.93
C ARG A 53 -5.30 -3.04 -16.53
N VAL A 54 -6.19 -3.16 -15.54
CA VAL A 54 -5.80 -3.58 -14.18
C VAL A 54 -5.28 -5.00 -14.17
N ALA A 55 -5.92 -5.91 -14.91
CA ALA A 55 -5.45 -7.28 -15.07
C ALA A 55 -4.06 -7.34 -15.69
N ALA A 56 -3.79 -6.53 -16.72
CA ALA A 56 -2.48 -6.45 -17.37
C ALA A 56 -1.38 -5.97 -16.38
N LEU A 57 -1.67 -4.96 -15.54
CA LEU A 57 -0.75 -4.48 -14.49
C LEU A 57 -0.33 -5.59 -13.53
N LEU A 58 -1.23 -6.54 -13.25
CA LEU A 58 -1.02 -7.62 -12.28
C LEU A 58 -0.57 -8.95 -12.92
N GLY A 59 -0.51 -9.04 -14.25
CA GLY A 59 -0.27 -10.30 -14.96
C GLY A 59 -1.40 -11.32 -14.78
N ALA A 60 -2.65 -10.84 -14.66
CA ALA A 60 -3.86 -11.61 -14.36
C ALA A 60 -4.85 -11.64 -15.52
N GLY A 61 -5.91 -12.44 -15.40
CA GLY A 61 -7.08 -12.41 -16.28
C GLY A 61 -8.11 -11.35 -15.85
N ALA A 62 -8.80 -10.71 -16.81
CA ALA A 62 -9.81 -9.70 -16.50
C ALA A 62 -10.92 -10.23 -15.56
N ARG A 63 -11.30 -11.50 -15.69
CA ARG A 63 -12.31 -12.13 -14.83
C ARG A 63 -11.89 -12.27 -13.37
N GLU A 64 -10.60 -12.14 -13.08
CA GLU A 64 -10.04 -12.22 -11.72
C GLU A 64 -10.04 -10.89 -10.99
N ILE A 65 -10.38 -9.79 -11.67
CA ILE A 65 -10.42 -8.46 -11.08
C ILE A 65 -11.84 -8.16 -10.55
N LEU A 66 -11.89 -7.60 -9.35
CA LEU A 66 -13.09 -7.11 -8.67
C LEU A 66 -12.86 -5.65 -8.25
N PHE A 67 -13.70 -4.73 -8.66
CA PHE A 67 -13.57 -3.33 -8.28
C PHE A 67 -14.10 -3.07 -6.87
N THR A 68 -13.37 -2.22 -6.15
CA THR A 68 -13.67 -1.79 -4.77
C THR A 68 -13.51 -0.26 -4.67
N SER A 69 -13.78 0.30 -3.50
CA SER A 69 -13.55 1.73 -3.25
C SER A 69 -12.10 2.08 -2.90
N GLY A 70 -11.22 1.10 -2.73
CA GLY A 70 -9.82 1.32 -2.37
C GLY A 70 -9.20 0.13 -1.65
N GLY A 71 -7.95 0.30 -1.21
CA GLY A 71 -7.17 -0.76 -0.55
C GLY A 71 -7.82 -1.28 0.73
N SER A 72 -8.37 -0.39 1.56
CA SER A 72 -9.03 -0.80 2.81
C SER A 72 -10.26 -1.69 2.57
N GLU A 73 -11.10 -1.39 1.57
CA GLU A 73 -12.20 -2.27 1.21
C GLU A 73 -11.69 -3.60 0.66
N SER A 74 -10.67 -3.57 -0.20
CA SER A 74 -10.07 -4.78 -0.78
C SER A 74 -9.50 -5.71 0.30
N ASN A 75 -8.72 -5.16 1.25
CA ASN A 75 -8.14 -5.92 2.37
C ASN A 75 -9.24 -6.52 3.27
N ASN A 76 -10.24 -5.72 3.63
CA ASN A 76 -11.37 -6.20 4.43
C ASN A 76 -12.16 -7.29 3.69
N LEU A 77 -12.40 -7.15 2.37
CA LEU A 77 -13.12 -8.15 1.58
C LEU A 77 -12.31 -9.45 1.48
N ALA A 78 -10.99 -9.39 1.30
CA ALA A 78 -10.14 -10.57 1.30
C ALA A 78 -10.15 -11.27 2.67
N ILE A 79 -9.93 -10.53 3.75
CA ILE A 79 -9.78 -11.07 5.11
C ILE A 79 -11.13 -11.51 5.68
N LYS A 80 -12.10 -10.60 5.76
CA LYS A 80 -13.43 -10.89 6.33
C LYS A 80 -14.27 -11.75 5.39
N GLY A 81 -14.16 -11.54 4.08
CA GLY A 81 -14.80 -12.38 3.09
C GLY A 81 -14.36 -13.85 3.19
N ALA A 82 -13.06 -14.10 3.42
CA ALA A 82 -12.57 -15.44 3.69
C ALA A 82 -13.02 -15.97 5.07
N ALA A 83 -13.05 -15.11 6.09
CA ALA A 83 -13.42 -15.52 7.45
C ALA A 83 -14.87 -15.98 7.56
N PHE A 84 -15.79 -15.25 6.92
CA PHE A 84 -17.23 -15.50 6.98
C PHE A 84 -17.77 -16.30 5.78
N ALA A 85 -16.89 -16.79 4.91
CA ALA A 85 -17.27 -17.62 3.78
C ALA A 85 -17.87 -18.94 4.22
N GLU A 86 -18.88 -19.40 3.47
CA GLU A 86 -19.42 -20.75 3.59
C GLU A 86 -18.50 -21.75 2.88
N GLY A 87 -18.25 -22.88 3.51
CA GLY A 87 -17.36 -23.93 2.98
C GLY A 87 -15.90 -23.58 3.11
N GLY A 88 -15.07 -24.27 2.34
CA GLY A 88 -13.61 -24.09 2.33
C GLY A 88 -12.87 -24.99 3.32
N ARG A 89 -11.56 -25.18 3.06
CA ARG A 89 -10.63 -25.84 3.98
C ARG A 89 -10.10 -24.83 4.99
N GLY A 90 -9.62 -25.31 6.11
CA GLY A 90 -9.08 -24.50 7.19
C GLY A 90 -10.09 -24.20 8.29
N GLY A 91 -9.57 -23.99 9.48
CA GLY A 91 -10.32 -23.66 10.66
C GLY A 91 -10.60 -22.18 10.83
N LYS A 92 -10.50 -21.73 12.08
CA LYS A 92 -10.66 -20.33 12.47
C LYS A 92 -9.30 -19.63 12.70
N HIS A 93 -8.22 -20.14 12.12
CA HIS A 93 -6.87 -19.59 12.29
C HIS A 93 -6.45 -18.75 11.08
N PHE A 94 -5.82 -17.62 11.38
CA PHE A 94 -5.28 -16.66 10.42
C PHE A 94 -3.84 -16.31 10.78
N VAL A 95 -3.03 -15.97 9.78
CA VAL A 95 -1.64 -15.56 9.98
C VAL A 95 -1.41 -14.24 9.27
N THR A 96 -0.74 -13.31 9.94
CA THR A 96 -0.34 -12.00 9.40
C THR A 96 0.95 -11.54 10.05
N THR A 97 1.41 -10.31 9.77
CA THR A 97 2.62 -9.76 10.40
C THR A 97 2.29 -8.59 11.34
N LYS A 98 3.24 -8.26 12.23
CA LYS A 98 3.16 -7.07 13.09
C LYS A 98 3.41 -5.76 12.36
N VAL A 99 3.78 -5.81 11.07
CA VAL A 99 4.13 -4.63 10.25
C VAL A 99 3.09 -4.31 9.17
N GLU A 100 1.91 -4.90 9.26
CA GLU A 100 0.81 -4.64 8.34
C GLU A 100 0.26 -3.21 8.52
N PRO A 101 -0.41 -2.65 7.48
CA PRO A 101 -1.12 -1.40 7.63
C PRO A 101 -2.40 -1.59 8.48
N ASP A 102 -2.90 -0.49 9.06
CA ASP A 102 -4.11 -0.50 9.91
C ASP A 102 -5.31 -1.17 9.24
N SER A 103 -5.47 -1.02 7.91
CA SER A 103 -6.56 -1.67 7.15
C SER A 103 -6.56 -3.20 7.24
N THR A 104 -5.40 -3.80 7.52
CA THR A 104 -5.21 -5.24 7.73
C THR A 104 -5.26 -5.57 9.22
N LEU A 105 -4.52 -4.84 10.07
CA LEU A 105 -4.48 -5.11 11.53
C LEU A 105 -5.87 -4.98 12.16
N GLU A 106 -6.59 -3.89 11.89
CA GLU A 106 -7.94 -3.65 12.41
C GLU A 106 -8.95 -4.72 11.93
N ALA A 107 -8.77 -5.22 10.68
CA ALA A 107 -9.61 -6.32 10.19
C ALA A 107 -9.37 -7.62 10.99
N PHE A 108 -8.12 -7.91 11.34
CA PHE A 108 -7.79 -9.08 12.16
C PHE A 108 -8.18 -8.92 13.63
N MET A 109 -7.93 -7.76 14.24
CA MET A 109 -8.42 -7.48 15.61
C MET A 109 -9.94 -7.62 15.70
N TYR A 110 -10.67 -7.17 14.69
CA TYR A 110 -12.11 -7.41 14.62
C TYR A 110 -12.44 -8.92 14.57
N LEU A 111 -11.70 -9.72 13.80
CA LEU A 111 -11.93 -11.17 13.73
C LEU A 111 -11.66 -11.86 15.09
N GLU A 112 -10.66 -11.43 15.85
CA GLU A 112 -10.39 -11.94 17.20
C GLU A 112 -11.61 -11.73 18.12
N THR A 113 -12.30 -10.58 18.02
CA THR A 113 -13.57 -10.37 18.77
C THR A 113 -14.70 -11.30 18.36
N ARG A 114 -14.57 -11.96 17.19
CA ARG A 114 -15.52 -12.94 16.65
C ARG A 114 -15.09 -14.40 16.89
N GLY A 115 -14.07 -14.62 17.72
CA GLY A 115 -13.59 -15.93 18.12
C GLY A 115 -12.70 -16.62 17.06
N PHE A 116 -12.11 -15.87 16.15
CA PHE A 116 -11.03 -16.35 15.28
C PHE A 116 -9.68 -16.21 16.00
N LYS A 117 -8.74 -17.10 15.69
CA LYS A 117 -7.36 -17.02 16.19
C LYS A 117 -6.48 -16.35 15.15
N VAL A 118 -5.67 -15.39 15.56
CA VAL A 118 -4.72 -14.72 14.68
C VAL A 118 -3.30 -14.87 15.22
N THR A 119 -2.37 -15.28 14.36
CA THR A 119 -0.94 -15.27 14.65
C THR A 119 -0.28 -14.09 13.95
N TYR A 120 0.35 -13.22 14.72
CA TYR A 120 1.08 -12.05 14.23
C TYR A 120 2.58 -12.36 14.26
N LEU A 121 3.15 -12.65 13.08
CA LEU A 121 4.57 -12.94 12.92
C LEU A 121 5.43 -11.70 13.18
N GLY A 122 6.61 -11.92 13.76
CA GLY A 122 7.62 -10.89 13.92
C GLY A 122 8.32 -10.55 12.61
N VAL A 123 9.18 -9.54 12.68
CA VAL A 123 10.14 -9.22 11.63
C VAL A 123 11.50 -8.97 12.26
N ASP A 124 12.57 -9.11 11.48
CA ASP A 124 13.90 -8.78 11.90
C ASP A 124 14.13 -7.24 11.97
N LYS A 125 15.32 -6.83 12.39
CA LYS A 125 15.71 -5.40 12.46
C LYS A 125 15.69 -4.66 11.11
N TYR A 126 15.61 -5.39 10.01
CA TYR A 126 15.50 -4.86 8.65
C TYR A 126 14.06 -4.83 8.14
N GLY A 127 13.12 -5.39 8.90
CA GLY A 127 11.70 -5.44 8.56
C GLY A 127 11.30 -6.64 7.71
N LEU A 128 12.15 -7.66 7.61
CA LEU A 128 11.89 -8.89 6.88
C LEU A 128 11.37 -9.98 7.80
N ILE A 129 10.46 -10.80 7.28
CA ILE A 129 9.92 -11.98 7.98
C ILE A 129 10.92 -13.14 7.91
N ASP A 130 10.91 -13.97 8.95
CA ASP A 130 11.54 -15.29 8.92
C ASP A 130 10.60 -16.30 8.23
N LEU A 131 11.08 -16.94 7.15
CA LEU A 131 10.30 -17.92 6.39
C LEU A 131 10.10 -19.24 7.16
N ASP A 132 10.97 -19.59 8.08
CA ASP A 132 10.80 -20.77 8.93
C ASP A 132 9.74 -20.50 10.01
N GLU A 133 9.71 -19.30 10.60
CA GLU A 133 8.61 -18.88 11.49
C GLU A 133 7.26 -18.91 10.76
N LEU A 134 7.20 -18.45 9.50
CA LEU A 134 5.99 -18.55 8.68
C LEU A 134 5.58 -20.02 8.47
N ARG A 135 6.53 -20.90 8.15
CA ARG A 135 6.27 -22.34 7.91
C ARG A 135 5.69 -23.03 9.14
N ASP A 136 6.18 -22.68 10.32
CA ASP A 136 5.73 -23.23 11.60
C ASP A 136 4.34 -22.68 11.99
N ALA A 137 4.08 -21.41 11.71
CA ALA A 137 2.81 -20.76 12.01
C ALA A 137 1.66 -21.26 11.12
N VAL A 138 1.93 -21.62 9.86
CA VAL A 138 0.89 -22.09 8.93
C VAL A 138 0.62 -23.57 9.15
N THR A 139 -0.57 -23.89 9.66
CA THR A 139 -1.02 -25.25 9.98
C THR A 139 -2.21 -25.68 9.13
N GLY A 140 -2.65 -26.90 9.26
CA GLY A 140 -3.89 -27.41 8.62
C GLY A 140 -5.15 -26.65 9.02
N GLU A 141 -5.14 -25.94 10.16
CA GLU A 141 -6.22 -25.09 10.67
C GLU A 141 -6.15 -23.66 10.10
N THR A 142 -5.06 -23.29 9.40
CA THR A 142 -4.91 -21.94 8.85
C THR A 142 -5.80 -21.77 7.62
N ARG A 143 -6.71 -20.79 7.69
CA ARG A 143 -7.60 -20.43 6.59
C ARG A 143 -6.97 -19.48 5.60
N LEU A 144 -6.33 -18.43 6.12
CA LEU A 144 -5.73 -17.37 5.32
C LEU A 144 -4.43 -16.88 5.95
N VAL A 145 -3.45 -16.65 5.11
CA VAL A 145 -2.27 -15.83 5.41
C VAL A 145 -2.42 -14.52 4.63
N SER A 146 -2.27 -13.37 5.29
CA SER A 146 -2.36 -12.05 4.68
C SER A 146 -1.13 -11.22 4.99
N ILE A 147 -0.41 -10.78 3.95
CA ILE A 147 0.91 -10.13 4.09
C ILE A 147 0.98 -8.90 3.19
N ILE A 148 1.53 -7.81 3.73
CA ILE A 148 1.89 -6.64 2.93
C ILE A 148 3.07 -6.96 2.02
N TYR A 149 2.98 -6.60 0.73
CA TYR A 149 4.07 -6.83 -0.23
C TYR A 149 5.20 -5.80 -0.08
N ALA A 150 4.84 -4.52 -0.02
CA ALA A 150 5.79 -3.45 0.23
C ALA A 150 5.31 -2.61 1.41
N ASN A 151 6.12 -2.48 2.45
CA ASN A 151 5.74 -1.76 3.65
C ASN A 151 5.57 -0.26 3.36
N ASN A 152 4.49 0.32 3.83
CA ASN A 152 4.12 1.72 3.56
C ASN A 152 4.99 2.74 4.29
N GLU A 153 5.70 2.35 5.35
CA GLU A 153 6.55 3.23 6.15
C GLU A 153 8.02 3.11 5.76
N THR A 154 8.55 1.90 5.71
CA THR A 154 9.97 1.63 5.46
C THR A 154 10.27 1.37 3.99
N GLY A 155 9.27 0.97 3.21
CA GLY A 155 9.45 0.56 1.82
C GLY A 155 9.97 -0.88 1.65
N VAL A 156 10.19 -1.62 2.72
CA VAL A 156 10.70 -3.00 2.67
C VAL A 156 9.77 -3.90 1.87
N VAL A 157 10.34 -4.69 0.98
CA VAL A 157 9.65 -5.62 0.09
C VAL A 157 9.75 -7.03 0.64
N MET A 158 8.60 -7.66 0.93
CA MET A 158 8.52 -9.02 1.42
C MET A 158 8.74 -10.05 0.30
N PRO A 159 9.35 -11.21 0.58
CA PRO A 159 9.61 -12.27 -0.39
C PRO A 159 8.34 -13.09 -0.69
N VAL A 160 7.30 -12.45 -1.24
CA VAL A 160 5.95 -13.02 -1.39
C VAL A 160 5.90 -14.28 -2.26
N GLU A 161 6.85 -14.45 -3.21
CA GLU A 161 6.93 -15.68 -4.03
C GLU A 161 7.31 -16.89 -3.15
N ALA A 162 8.31 -16.74 -2.30
CA ALA A 162 8.73 -17.80 -1.37
C ALA A 162 7.65 -18.08 -0.31
N MET A 163 7.00 -17.02 0.19
CA MET A 163 5.90 -17.14 1.15
C MET A 163 4.71 -17.88 0.54
N ALA A 164 4.35 -17.59 -0.72
CA ALA A 164 3.27 -18.27 -1.43
C ALA A 164 3.50 -19.77 -1.52
N ALA A 165 4.74 -20.21 -1.77
CA ALA A 165 5.08 -21.63 -1.80
C ALA A 165 4.80 -22.32 -0.47
N ILE A 166 5.25 -21.72 0.65
CA ILE A 166 5.02 -22.23 2.01
C ILE A 166 3.53 -22.32 2.33
N VAL A 167 2.77 -21.25 2.05
CA VAL A 167 1.34 -21.19 2.35
C VAL A 167 0.57 -22.24 1.55
N LYS A 168 0.93 -22.42 0.28
CA LYS A 168 0.30 -23.39 -0.62
C LYS A 168 0.54 -24.84 -0.18
N GLU A 169 1.74 -25.18 0.29
CA GLU A 169 2.06 -26.52 0.82
C GLU A 169 1.09 -26.95 1.93
N ARG A 170 0.63 -26.02 2.74
CA ARG A 170 -0.33 -26.23 3.85
C ARG A 170 -1.79 -26.12 3.43
N GLY A 171 -2.07 -25.74 2.18
CA GLY A 171 -3.42 -25.60 1.62
C GLY A 171 -4.21 -24.38 2.12
N ALA A 172 -3.57 -23.46 2.84
CA ALA A 172 -4.16 -22.18 3.25
C ALA A 172 -4.32 -21.24 2.03
N LEU A 173 -5.17 -20.23 2.18
CA LEU A 173 -5.28 -19.14 1.21
C LEU A 173 -4.17 -18.11 1.44
N PHE A 174 -3.72 -17.46 0.37
CA PHE A 174 -2.73 -16.40 0.43
C PHE A 174 -3.28 -15.09 -0.14
N HIS A 175 -3.38 -14.07 0.70
CA HIS A 175 -3.69 -12.69 0.34
C HIS A 175 -2.44 -11.83 0.44
N VAL A 176 -2.22 -10.99 -0.57
CA VAL A 176 -1.12 -10.04 -0.63
C VAL A 176 -1.68 -8.63 -0.71
N ASP A 177 -1.38 -7.79 0.27
CA ASP A 177 -1.62 -6.36 0.16
C ASP A 177 -0.54 -5.72 -0.71
N ALA A 178 -0.86 -5.49 -1.99
CA ALA A 178 0.03 -4.86 -2.95
C ALA A 178 -0.24 -3.36 -3.15
N VAL A 179 -0.96 -2.71 -2.23
CA VAL A 179 -1.34 -1.29 -2.32
C VAL A 179 -0.10 -0.40 -2.49
N GLN A 180 0.99 -0.69 -1.82
CA GLN A 180 2.24 0.06 -1.97
C GLN A 180 3.19 -0.52 -3.03
N ALA A 181 2.91 -1.70 -3.57
CA ALA A 181 3.73 -2.35 -4.58
C ALA A 181 3.26 -2.01 -6.01
N ALA A 182 1.95 -1.93 -6.25
CA ALA A 182 1.38 -1.61 -7.56
C ALA A 182 1.88 -0.27 -8.08
N GLY A 183 2.38 -0.27 -9.33
CA GLY A 183 2.99 0.90 -9.97
C GLY A 183 4.39 1.28 -9.48
N LYS A 184 4.99 0.48 -8.57
CA LYS A 184 6.36 0.68 -8.06
C LYS A 184 7.23 -0.55 -8.24
N LEU A 185 6.63 -1.73 -8.28
CA LEU A 185 7.26 -3.03 -8.54
C LEU A 185 6.55 -3.71 -9.69
N GLY A 186 7.28 -4.52 -10.45
CA GLY A 186 6.68 -5.47 -11.38
C GLY A 186 5.93 -6.55 -10.59
N ILE A 187 4.65 -6.69 -10.85
CA ILE A 187 3.81 -7.72 -10.23
C ILE A 187 3.47 -8.76 -11.32
N ASP A 188 3.81 -10.01 -11.06
CA ASP A 188 3.44 -11.14 -11.92
C ASP A 188 2.77 -12.23 -11.07
N LEU A 189 1.45 -12.28 -11.13
CA LEU A 189 0.65 -13.22 -10.35
C LEU A 189 0.77 -14.68 -10.82
N LYS A 190 1.40 -14.93 -11.98
CA LYS A 190 1.78 -16.28 -12.36
C LYS A 190 2.94 -16.80 -11.51
N ARG A 191 3.85 -15.92 -11.09
CA ARG A 191 4.99 -16.22 -10.21
C ARG A 191 4.60 -16.17 -8.74
N ILE A 192 3.94 -15.09 -8.29
CA ILE A 192 3.57 -14.88 -6.88
C ILE A 192 2.56 -15.92 -6.39
N GLN A 193 1.69 -16.45 -7.26
CA GLN A 193 0.70 -17.49 -6.93
C GLN A 193 -0.20 -17.18 -5.72
N ALA A 194 -0.43 -15.89 -5.41
CA ALA A 194 -1.42 -15.48 -4.42
C ALA A 194 -2.84 -15.84 -4.86
N ASP A 195 -3.72 -16.13 -3.92
CA ASP A 195 -5.15 -16.34 -4.18
C ASP A 195 -5.91 -15.02 -4.31
N MET A 196 -5.46 -13.98 -3.58
CA MET A 196 -6.04 -12.64 -3.60
C MET A 196 -4.95 -11.57 -3.52
N VAL A 197 -5.17 -10.43 -4.20
CA VAL A 197 -4.23 -9.29 -4.15
C VAL A 197 -5.01 -7.99 -4.14
N SER A 198 -4.71 -7.12 -3.19
CA SER A 198 -5.32 -5.80 -3.03
C SER A 198 -4.48 -4.71 -3.67
N ILE A 199 -5.12 -3.79 -4.42
CA ILE A 199 -4.51 -2.57 -4.92
C ILE A 199 -5.41 -1.34 -4.70
N SER A 200 -4.81 -0.15 -4.73
CA SER A 200 -5.53 1.12 -4.55
C SER A 200 -5.06 2.17 -5.55
N SER A 201 -5.99 2.72 -6.31
CA SER A 201 -5.75 3.62 -7.43
C SER A 201 -4.87 4.83 -7.07
N HIS A 202 -5.18 5.48 -5.94
CA HIS A 202 -4.49 6.71 -5.51
C HIS A 202 -3.05 6.52 -5.04
N LYS A 203 -2.51 5.31 -5.07
CA LYS A 203 -1.11 5.02 -4.76
C LYS A 203 -0.21 4.98 -6.00
N PHE A 204 -0.83 5.00 -7.19
CA PHE A 204 -0.12 5.03 -8.48
C PHE A 204 -0.83 5.97 -9.49
N TYR A 205 -1.08 7.22 -9.03
CA TYR A 205 -1.55 8.36 -9.82
C TYR A 205 -2.97 8.27 -10.38
N GLY A 206 -3.78 7.34 -9.86
CA GLY A 206 -5.21 7.29 -10.12
C GLY A 206 -6.05 8.04 -9.08
N PRO A 207 -7.37 8.05 -9.24
CA PRO A 207 -8.27 8.75 -8.32
C PRO A 207 -8.38 8.04 -6.96
N LYS A 208 -8.66 8.81 -5.92
CA LYS A 208 -9.16 8.30 -4.64
C LYS A 208 -10.56 7.71 -4.85
N GLY A 209 -10.97 6.77 -4.00
CA GLY A 209 -12.31 6.18 -4.07
C GLY A 209 -12.45 5.06 -5.11
N ALA A 210 -11.32 4.53 -5.63
CA ALA A 210 -11.27 3.33 -6.46
C ALA A 210 -10.09 2.44 -6.06
N GLY A 211 -10.31 1.14 -6.12
CA GLY A 211 -9.33 0.09 -5.92
C GLY A 211 -9.78 -1.20 -6.59
N ALA A 212 -9.00 -2.23 -6.44
CA ALA A 212 -9.37 -3.55 -6.94
C ALA A 212 -8.84 -4.65 -6.02
N LEU A 213 -9.59 -5.75 -5.98
CA LEU A 213 -9.18 -7.02 -5.43
C LEU A 213 -9.04 -8.01 -6.60
N PHE A 214 -7.84 -8.54 -6.80
CA PHE A 214 -7.66 -9.74 -7.60
C PHE A 214 -8.15 -10.94 -6.79
N VAL A 215 -8.93 -11.80 -7.43
CA VAL A 215 -9.42 -13.06 -6.87
C VAL A 215 -9.16 -14.14 -7.90
N ARG A 216 -8.22 -15.05 -7.61
CA ARG A 216 -7.77 -16.07 -8.55
C ARG A 216 -8.90 -16.92 -9.09
N GLU A 217 -8.93 -17.13 -10.39
CA GLU A 217 -9.90 -18.04 -11.02
C GLU A 217 -9.79 -19.45 -10.41
N GLY A 218 -10.93 -20.03 -10.06
CA GLY A 218 -10.98 -21.30 -9.35
C GLY A 218 -11.00 -21.18 -7.81
N LEU A 219 -10.73 -20.01 -7.21
CA LEU A 219 -10.93 -19.84 -5.77
C LEU A 219 -12.37 -20.15 -5.38
N ALA A 220 -13.36 -19.72 -6.17
CA ALA A 220 -14.78 -20.00 -5.95
C ALA A 220 -15.14 -21.49 -5.88
N ARG A 221 -14.30 -22.39 -6.41
CA ARG A 221 -14.45 -23.85 -6.22
C ARG A 221 -13.96 -24.34 -4.85
N ARG A 222 -13.14 -23.54 -4.18
CA ARG A 222 -12.56 -23.84 -2.86
C ARG A 222 -13.29 -23.11 -1.75
N LEU A 223 -13.70 -21.87 -2.01
CA LEU A 223 -14.31 -20.95 -1.07
C LEU A 223 -15.07 -19.86 -1.82
N THR A 224 -16.31 -19.58 -1.46
CA THR A 224 -17.03 -18.39 -1.93
C THR A 224 -16.86 -17.29 -0.88
N LEU A 225 -16.17 -16.20 -1.23
CA LEU A 225 -16.00 -15.07 -0.32
C LEU A 225 -17.37 -14.50 0.10
N ALA A 226 -17.54 -14.27 1.39
CA ALA A 226 -18.72 -13.56 1.88
C ALA A 226 -18.62 -12.07 1.47
N PRO A 227 -19.64 -11.51 0.82
CA PRO A 227 -19.63 -10.09 0.47
C PRO A 227 -19.71 -9.23 1.73
N LEU A 228 -19.01 -8.09 1.72
CA LEU A 228 -19.13 -7.08 2.79
C LEU A 228 -20.32 -6.16 2.56
N ILE A 229 -20.64 -5.89 1.30
CA ILE A 229 -21.69 -4.97 0.88
C ILE A 229 -22.73 -5.79 0.11
N HIS A 230 -23.93 -5.89 0.67
CA HIS A 230 -25.06 -6.61 0.08
C HIS A 230 -25.93 -5.66 -0.75
N GLY A 231 -26.50 -6.13 -1.87
CA GLY A 231 -27.36 -5.33 -2.73
C GLY A 231 -27.63 -5.96 -4.09
N GLY A 232 -27.54 -5.17 -5.15
CA GLY A 232 -27.97 -5.50 -6.52
C GLY A 232 -27.10 -6.47 -7.31
N GLY A 233 -26.14 -7.16 -6.69
CA GLY A 233 -25.36 -8.23 -7.33
C GLY A 233 -24.25 -7.76 -8.27
N GLN A 234 -23.89 -6.48 -8.28
CA GLN A 234 -22.75 -5.97 -9.03
C GLN A 234 -21.46 -6.70 -8.64
N GLU A 235 -20.45 -6.61 -9.49
CA GLU A 235 -19.18 -7.31 -9.31
C GLU A 235 -19.39 -8.80 -8.92
N ARG A 236 -20.26 -9.48 -9.64
CA ARG A 236 -20.57 -10.91 -9.46
C ARG A 236 -21.14 -11.26 -8.08
N GLY A 237 -21.82 -10.30 -7.43
CA GLY A 237 -22.40 -10.45 -6.10
C GLY A 237 -21.39 -10.30 -4.95
N LEU A 238 -20.12 -10.08 -5.24
CA LEU A 238 -19.09 -9.95 -4.20
C LEU A 238 -18.96 -8.50 -3.70
N ARG A 239 -19.35 -7.53 -4.53
CA ARG A 239 -19.37 -6.12 -4.14
C ARG A 239 -20.55 -5.40 -4.79
N SER A 240 -21.65 -5.29 -4.09
CA SER A 240 -22.85 -4.66 -4.58
C SER A 240 -22.78 -3.13 -4.54
N GLY A 241 -23.64 -2.48 -5.32
CA GLY A 241 -23.74 -1.03 -5.47
C GLY A 241 -23.26 -0.57 -6.85
N THR A 242 -23.95 0.42 -7.42
CA THR A 242 -23.59 0.98 -8.73
C THR A 242 -22.11 1.36 -8.78
N GLU A 243 -21.44 0.91 -9.82
CA GLU A 243 -19.99 1.09 -9.99
C GLU A 243 -19.67 2.58 -10.22
N ASN A 244 -18.59 3.04 -9.58
CA ASN A 244 -18.05 4.39 -9.78
C ASN A 244 -17.30 4.46 -11.12
N VAL A 245 -18.06 4.51 -12.23
CA VAL A 245 -17.50 4.46 -13.59
C VAL A 245 -16.38 5.47 -13.83
N PRO A 246 -16.50 6.77 -13.45
CA PRO A 246 -15.42 7.72 -13.64
C PRO A 246 -14.13 7.29 -12.93
N ALA A 247 -14.23 6.90 -11.66
CA ALA A 247 -13.05 6.54 -10.88
C ALA A 247 -12.44 5.20 -11.33
N ILE A 248 -13.26 4.24 -11.77
CA ILE A 248 -12.79 2.96 -12.30
C ILE A 248 -12.11 3.13 -13.66
N ALA A 249 -12.65 3.98 -14.56
CA ALA A 249 -11.98 4.33 -15.81
C ALA A 249 -10.62 4.98 -15.54
N GLY A 250 -10.57 5.88 -14.53
CA GLY A 250 -9.33 6.48 -14.05
C GLY A 250 -8.33 5.46 -13.49
N LEU A 251 -8.79 4.49 -12.69
CA LEU A 251 -7.97 3.37 -12.19
C LEU A 251 -7.38 2.55 -13.36
N GLY A 252 -8.20 2.24 -14.37
CA GLY A 252 -7.73 1.53 -15.57
C GLY A 252 -6.64 2.29 -16.31
N LYS A 253 -6.81 3.62 -16.51
CA LYS A 253 -5.80 4.46 -17.17
C LYS A 253 -4.52 4.59 -16.31
N ALA A 254 -4.67 4.72 -15.00
CA ALA A 254 -3.51 4.73 -14.09
C ALA A 254 -2.74 3.41 -14.14
N ALA A 255 -3.44 2.27 -14.23
CA ALA A 255 -2.82 0.95 -14.36
C ALA A 255 -2.06 0.80 -15.69
N GLU A 256 -2.63 1.27 -16.80
CA GLU A 256 -1.94 1.29 -18.11
C GLU A 256 -0.65 2.11 -18.05
N LEU A 257 -0.70 3.33 -17.50
CA LEU A 257 0.47 4.20 -17.37
C LEU A 257 1.51 3.63 -16.42
N ALA A 258 1.06 3.06 -15.29
CA ALA A 258 1.95 2.42 -14.32
C ALA A 258 2.72 1.23 -14.92
N LEU A 259 2.08 0.44 -15.77
CA LEU A 259 2.74 -0.67 -16.47
C LEU A 259 3.73 -0.17 -17.53
N ALA A 260 3.33 0.83 -18.32
CA ALA A 260 4.14 1.33 -19.43
C ALA A 260 5.39 2.12 -18.97
N GLU A 261 5.30 2.82 -17.85
CA GLU A 261 6.32 3.75 -17.37
C GLU A 261 7.10 3.21 -16.14
N LEU A 262 6.84 1.96 -15.72
CA LEU A 262 7.37 1.38 -14.47
C LEU A 262 8.88 1.50 -14.33
N ASP A 263 9.63 1.05 -15.33
CA ASP A 263 11.09 0.99 -15.25
C ASP A 263 11.71 2.39 -15.27
N GLN A 264 11.18 3.28 -16.12
CA GLN A 264 11.63 4.68 -16.19
C GLN A 264 11.37 5.41 -14.86
N ASP A 265 10.17 5.29 -14.30
CA ASP A 265 9.83 5.90 -13.01
C ASP A 265 10.71 5.35 -11.89
N ARG A 266 10.89 4.04 -11.86
CA ARG A 266 11.67 3.34 -10.84
C ARG A 266 13.14 3.77 -10.85
N GLU A 267 13.75 3.90 -12.03
CA GLU A 267 15.13 4.34 -12.16
C GLU A 267 15.27 5.82 -11.75
N ARG A 268 14.45 6.69 -12.31
CA ARG A 268 14.51 8.14 -12.05
C ARG A 268 14.22 8.48 -10.58
N VAL A 269 13.13 7.94 -10.04
CA VAL A 269 12.73 8.18 -8.65
C VAL A 269 13.75 7.58 -7.67
N GLY A 270 14.31 6.41 -8.01
CA GLY A 270 15.38 5.80 -7.23
C GLY A 270 16.61 6.66 -7.16
N ARG A 271 17.07 7.24 -8.28
CA ARG A 271 18.20 8.17 -8.33
C ARG A 271 17.95 9.40 -7.45
N LEU A 272 16.76 10.00 -7.54
CA LEU A 272 16.40 11.17 -6.74
C LEU A 272 16.36 10.84 -5.23
N ARG A 273 15.85 9.66 -4.85
CA ARG A 273 15.84 9.18 -3.47
C ARG A 273 17.27 9.00 -2.94
N ASP A 274 18.16 8.40 -3.74
CA ASP A 274 19.55 8.16 -3.36
C ASP A 274 20.32 9.48 -3.21
N GLU A 275 20.02 10.46 -4.07
CA GLU A 275 20.57 11.82 -3.97
C GLU A 275 20.11 12.54 -2.69
N LEU A 276 18.80 12.46 -2.37
CA LEU A 276 18.26 13.01 -1.11
C LEU A 276 19.00 12.42 0.10
N LEU A 277 19.16 11.09 0.12
CA LEU A 277 19.87 10.40 1.20
C LEU A 277 21.32 10.86 1.33
N ALA A 278 22.06 10.92 0.22
CA ALA A 278 23.45 11.34 0.22
C ALA A 278 23.64 12.77 0.73
N ARG A 279 22.78 13.71 0.30
CA ARG A 279 22.80 15.11 0.75
C ARG A 279 22.46 15.23 2.25
N ILE A 280 21.48 14.47 2.74
CA ILE A 280 21.13 14.45 4.17
C ILE A 280 22.29 13.88 5.00
N TYR A 281 22.89 12.76 4.57
CA TYR A 281 24.01 12.14 5.30
C TYR A 281 25.22 13.05 5.38
N SER A 282 25.57 13.76 4.31
CA SER A 282 26.71 14.68 4.30
C SER A 282 26.51 15.89 5.22
N GLY A 283 25.26 16.33 5.47
CA GLY A 283 24.96 17.59 6.16
C GLY A 283 24.42 17.45 7.57
N ALA A 284 23.63 16.44 7.86
CA ALA A 284 22.86 16.33 9.12
C ALA A 284 23.57 15.53 10.22
N GLY A 285 24.45 14.56 9.88
CA GLY A 285 25.04 13.61 10.84
C GLY A 285 24.00 12.82 11.64
N GLY A 286 24.33 11.65 12.19
CA GLY A 286 23.44 10.88 13.06
C GLY A 286 22.06 10.53 12.48
N ALA A 287 21.96 10.42 11.18
CA ALA A 287 20.79 9.87 10.49
C ALA A 287 21.03 8.38 10.20
N ALA A 288 19.98 7.55 10.37
CA ALA A 288 20.04 6.12 10.08
C ALA A 288 18.83 5.68 9.26
N VAL A 289 19.06 4.86 8.22
CA VAL A 289 17.99 4.28 7.40
C VAL A 289 17.29 3.18 8.19
N ASN A 290 15.96 3.19 8.16
CA ASN A 290 15.12 2.11 8.67
C ASN A 290 14.64 1.25 7.49
N GLY A 291 14.99 -0.03 7.50
CA GLY A 291 14.60 -1.01 6.48
C GLY A 291 15.77 -1.74 5.82
N ALA A 292 15.44 -2.75 5.01
CA ALA A 292 16.37 -3.57 4.25
C ALA A 292 16.76 -2.87 2.94
N GLN A 293 17.89 -2.17 2.92
CA GLN A 293 18.27 -1.30 1.78
C GLN A 293 18.33 -2.05 0.43
N ASP A 294 18.67 -3.34 0.45
CA ASP A 294 18.72 -4.18 -0.75
C ASP A 294 17.35 -4.74 -1.18
N SER A 295 16.33 -4.62 -0.33
CA SER A 295 14.98 -5.11 -0.57
C SER A 295 13.95 -4.04 -0.22
N MET A 296 13.92 -2.94 -1.01
CA MET A 296 13.02 -1.79 -0.81
C MET A 296 12.45 -1.30 -2.13
N VAL A 297 11.23 -0.74 -2.07
CA VAL A 297 10.74 0.09 -3.17
C VAL A 297 11.62 1.33 -3.32
N ARG A 298 11.92 1.68 -4.57
CA ARG A 298 12.89 2.74 -4.88
C ARG A 298 12.45 4.16 -4.51
N ASN A 299 11.18 4.36 -4.20
CA ASN A 299 10.60 5.67 -3.93
C ASN A 299 10.56 6.05 -2.44
N THR A 300 10.88 5.15 -1.52
CA THR A 300 10.68 5.34 -0.08
C THR A 300 12.01 5.43 0.65
N LEU A 301 12.11 6.37 1.58
CA LEU A 301 13.23 6.56 2.48
C LEU A 301 12.69 6.87 3.88
N ASN A 302 12.92 5.98 4.82
CA ASN A 302 12.58 6.20 6.24
C ASN A 302 13.87 6.43 7.02
N LEU A 303 14.01 7.59 7.66
CA LEU A 303 15.21 7.99 8.40
C LEU A 303 14.87 8.30 9.86
N SER A 304 15.62 7.71 10.78
CA SER A 304 15.68 8.16 12.18
C SER A 304 16.81 9.18 12.36
N PHE A 305 16.55 10.25 13.09
CA PHE A 305 17.52 11.32 13.37
C PHE A 305 17.84 11.37 14.86
N GLU A 306 19.04 10.98 15.23
CA GLU A 306 19.47 11.00 16.64
C GLU A 306 19.31 12.39 17.26
N GLY A 307 18.66 12.45 18.43
CA GLY A 307 18.45 13.69 19.16
C GLY A 307 17.35 14.62 18.59
N VAL A 308 16.60 14.19 17.55
CA VAL A 308 15.55 14.98 16.91
C VAL A 308 14.20 14.28 17.06
N SER A 309 13.14 15.01 17.38
CA SER A 309 11.77 14.51 17.27
C SER A 309 11.32 14.54 15.81
N GLY A 310 10.84 13.40 15.27
CA GLY A 310 10.32 13.32 13.91
C GLY A 310 9.14 14.27 13.68
N GLY A 311 8.24 14.39 14.66
CA GLY A 311 7.13 15.33 14.61
C GLY A 311 7.60 16.79 14.54
N SER A 312 8.58 17.17 15.37
CA SER A 312 9.16 18.53 15.32
C SER A 312 9.88 18.79 13.99
N LEU A 313 10.56 17.77 13.44
CA LEU A 313 11.20 17.90 12.15
C LEU A 313 10.18 18.03 11.01
N ALA A 314 9.12 17.22 11.03
CA ALA A 314 8.06 17.30 10.03
C ALA A 314 7.36 18.67 10.04
N MET A 315 7.04 19.22 11.23
CA MET A 315 6.47 20.56 11.37
C MET A 315 7.42 21.66 10.87
N ALA A 316 8.73 21.54 11.16
CA ALA A 316 9.72 22.48 10.68
C ALA A 316 9.87 22.46 9.15
N LEU A 317 9.74 21.28 8.53
CA LEU A 317 9.76 21.11 7.08
C LEU A 317 8.49 21.63 6.42
N ASP A 318 7.32 21.45 7.04
CA ASP A 318 6.04 21.98 6.54
C ASP A 318 6.07 23.52 6.47
N LEU A 319 6.67 24.17 7.46
CA LEU A 319 6.88 25.64 7.45
C LEU A 319 7.78 26.11 6.29
N GLU A 320 8.66 25.23 5.78
CA GLU A 320 9.49 25.47 4.60
C GLU A 320 8.81 25.00 3.29
N GLY A 321 7.55 24.55 3.37
CA GLY A 321 6.76 24.07 2.23
C GLY A 321 7.07 22.65 1.80
N ILE A 322 7.65 21.83 2.67
CA ILE A 322 8.05 20.44 2.38
C ILE A 322 7.13 19.47 3.13
N ALA A 323 6.31 18.73 2.39
CA ALA A 323 5.42 17.71 2.95
C ALA A 323 6.17 16.38 3.11
N VAL A 324 6.21 15.86 4.33
CA VAL A 324 6.75 14.55 4.72
C VAL A 324 5.80 13.86 5.70
N SER A 325 6.05 12.60 6.04
CA SER A 325 5.25 11.88 7.04
C SER A 325 6.13 11.39 8.20
N THR A 326 5.57 11.38 9.40
CA THR A 326 6.07 10.54 10.50
C THR A 326 5.30 9.23 10.44
N GLY A 327 5.90 8.06 10.57
CA GLY A 327 5.23 6.75 10.47
C GLY A 327 4.05 6.55 11.45
N SER A 328 3.76 7.53 12.32
CA SER A 328 2.65 7.51 13.27
C SER A 328 1.44 8.27 12.72
N ALA A 329 0.25 7.65 12.79
CA ALA A 329 -1.00 8.36 12.57
C ALA A 329 -1.13 9.47 13.62
N CYS A 330 -1.38 10.71 13.18
CA CYS A 330 -1.76 11.80 14.07
C CYS A 330 -3.19 11.57 14.56
N SER A 331 -3.36 10.80 15.62
CA SER A 331 -4.56 10.90 16.46
C SER A 331 -4.35 12.03 17.45
N GLU A 332 -5.35 12.88 17.61
CA GLU A 332 -5.36 14.11 18.39
C GLU A 332 -4.46 14.08 19.65
N GLY A 333 -3.27 14.69 19.56
CA GLY A 333 -2.45 15.07 20.73
C GLY A 333 -1.51 14.03 21.31
N ASN A 334 -1.59 12.73 20.95
CA ASN A 334 -0.66 11.70 21.39
C ASN A 334 -0.09 10.97 20.15
N VAL A 335 1.16 11.28 19.82
CA VAL A 335 1.86 10.64 18.72
C VAL A 335 2.43 9.31 19.25
N ASP A 336 1.70 8.20 19.10
CA ASP A 336 2.27 6.90 19.36
C ASP A 336 3.37 6.59 18.33
N PRO A 337 4.48 5.99 18.77
CA PRO A 337 5.56 5.63 17.85
C PRO A 337 5.07 4.57 16.84
N SER A 338 5.64 4.60 15.64
CA SER A 338 5.35 3.63 14.59
C SER A 338 5.41 2.19 15.11
N HIS A 339 4.31 1.46 14.99
CA HIS A 339 4.24 0.04 15.34
C HIS A 339 5.19 -0.80 14.46
N VAL A 340 5.40 -0.38 13.20
CA VAL A 340 6.34 -1.01 12.27
C VAL A 340 7.76 -0.94 12.81
N LEU A 341 8.23 0.26 13.19
CA LEU A 341 9.58 0.44 13.72
C LEU A 341 9.77 -0.26 15.08
N LEU A 342 8.73 -0.27 15.93
CA LEU A 342 8.76 -1.03 17.18
C LEU A 342 8.85 -2.54 16.91
N ALA A 343 8.09 -3.06 15.95
CA ALA A 343 8.16 -4.46 15.54
C ALA A 343 9.53 -4.87 14.97
N MET A 344 10.25 -3.92 14.35
CA MET A 344 11.65 -4.07 13.89
C MET A 344 12.67 -3.98 15.04
N GLY A 345 12.23 -3.88 16.29
CA GLY A 345 13.11 -3.80 17.46
C GLY A 345 13.70 -2.41 17.73
N ARG A 346 13.19 -1.35 17.09
CA ARG A 346 13.61 0.01 17.41
C ARG A 346 13.05 0.42 18.76
N SER A 347 13.83 1.15 19.54
CA SER A 347 13.35 1.75 20.79
C SER A 347 12.26 2.80 20.49
N ARG A 348 11.38 3.08 21.46
CA ARG A 348 10.37 4.15 21.33
C ARG A 348 11.02 5.48 20.94
N LYS A 349 12.20 5.79 21.47
CA LYS A 349 12.94 7.02 21.15
C LYS A 349 13.39 7.07 19.68
N GLU A 350 13.91 5.98 19.15
CA GLU A 350 14.30 5.88 17.73
C GLU A 350 13.08 5.94 16.82
N ALA A 351 12.00 5.22 17.15
CA ALA A 351 10.76 5.28 16.39
C ALA A 351 10.15 6.69 16.36
N HIS A 352 10.16 7.41 17.48
CA HIS A 352 9.73 8.82 17.53
C HIS A 352 10.66 9.79 16.79
N SER A 353 11.89 9.43 16.51
CA SER A 353 12.85 10.27 15.77
C SER A 353 12.78 10.06 14.27
N SER A 354 11.85 9.24 13.78
CA SER A 354 11.78 8.86 12.37
C SER A 354 10.92 9.82 11.53
N VAL A 355 11.33 10.02 10.29
CA VAL A 355 10.59 10.72 9.24
C VAL A 355 10.66 9.89 7.97
N ARG A 356 9.51 9.71 7.31
CA ARG A 356 9.40 9.08 6.00
C ARG A 356 9.36 10.13 4.92
N PHE A 357 10.25 10.00 3.95
CA PHE A 357 10.24 10.70 2.67
C PHE A 357 9.81 9.71 1.59
N SER A 358 8.80 10.04 0.83
CA SER A 358 8.38 9.22 -0.30
C SER A 358 8.19 10.08 -1.54
N LEU A 359 8.95 9.74 -2.56
CA LEU A 359 9.04 10.47 -3.82
C LEU A 359 8.06 9.91 -4.85
N GLY A 360 7.85 10.64 -5.93
CA GLY A 360 6.97 10.19 -6.99
C GLY A 360 7.39 10.67 -8.38
N ARG A 361 6.54 10.31 -9.37
CA ARG A 361 6.71 10.65 -10.79
C ARG A 361 6.95 12.14 -11.04
N PHE A 362 6.36 13.01 -10.26
CA PHE A 362 6.44 14.46 -10.46
C PHE A 362 7.48 15.14 -9.58
N THR A 363 8.22 14.41 -8.76
CA THR A 363 9.31 14.97 -7.94
C THR A 363 10.45 15.44 -8.84
N THR A 364 10.96 16.66 -8.59
CA THR A 364 12.07 17.29 -9.36
C THR A 364 13.39 17.31 -8.60
N GLU A 365 14.50 17.54 -9.30
CA GLU A 365 15.83 17.69 -8.70
C GLU A 365 15.90 18.93 -7.79
N GLU A 366 15.22 20.02 -8.18
CA GLU A 366 15.13 21.25 -7.38
C GLU A 366 14.38 21.04 -6.07
N GLU A 367 13.33 20.20 -6.07
CA GLU A 367 12.60 19.81 -4.86
C GLU A 367 13.51 18.99 -3.93
N ILE A 368 14.34 18.10 -4.46
CA ILE A 368 15.29 17.29 -3.68
C ILE A 368 16.37 18.16 -3.05
N GLU A 369 16.93 19.10 -3.80
CA GLU A 369 17.94 20.04 -3.29
C GLU A 369 17.36 20.92 -2.17
N HIS A 370 16.17 21.47 -2.38
CA HIS A 370 15.47 22.28 -1.39
C HIS A 370 15.17 21.45 -0.13
N ALA A 371 14.62 20.26 -0.27
CA ALA A 371 14.28 19.38 0.85
C ALA A 371 15.52 18.95 1.65
N ALA A 372 16.61 18.56 0.99
CA ALA A 372 17.85 18.17 1.66
C ALA A 372 18.43 19.32 2.49
N SER A 373 18.47 20.54 1.91
CA SER A 373 18.97 21.73 2.61
C SER A 373 18.13 22.09 3.83
N ALA A 374 16.80 22.02 3.69
CA ALA A 374 15.86 22.28 4.79
C ALA A 374 15.98 21.25 5.91
N VAL A 375 16.08 19.95 5.57
CA VAL A 375 16.29 18.86 6.55
C VAL A 375 17.56 19.11 7.35
N VAL A 376 18.69 19.38 6.67
CA VAL A 376 19.99 19.64 7.32
C VAL A 376 19.90 20.83 8.27
N SER A 377 19.30 21.93 7.82
CA SER A 377 19.13 23.16 8.61
C SER A 377 18.22 22.93 9.82
N ALA A 378 17.07 22.26 9.64
CA ALA A 378 16.12 21.97 10.70
C ALA A 378 16.72 21.02 11.76
N VAL A 379 17.42 19.96 11.35
CA VAL A 379 18.10 19.03 12.26
C VAL A 379 19.14 19.75 13.11
N LYS A 380 20.00 20.58 12.51
CA LYS A 380 21.00 21.37 13.26
C LYS A 380 20.33 22.33 14.25
N ARG A 381 19.28 23.04 13.84
CA ARG A 381 18.53 23.97 14.68
C ARG A 381 17.90 23.27 15.89
N ILE A 382 17.21 22.14 15.66
CA ILE A 382 16.52 21.39 16.72
C ILE A 382 17.53 20.82 17.74
N ARG A 383 18.69 20.33 17.28
CA ARG A 383 19.78 19.87 18.17
C ARG A 383 20.39 21.01 18.98
N GLY A 384 20.62 22.18 18.35
CA GLY A 384 21.14 23.37 19.02
C GLY A 384 20.26 23.88 20.15
N LEU A 385 18.93 23.84 19.98
CA LEU A 385 17.97 24.22 21.03
C LEU A 385 18.03 23.32 22.28
N LYS A 386 18.41 22.03 22.13
CA LYS A 386 18.58 21.10 23.25
C LYS A 386 19.91 21.27 23.98
N GLY A 387 20.95 21.80 23.31
CA GLY A 387 22.27 22.05 23.92
C GLY A 387 22.34 23.32 24.77
N THR A 388 21.38 24.23 24.66
CA THR A 388 21.33 25.49 25.42
C THR A 388 20.44 25.44 26.69
N GLY A 389 19.84 24.27 26.97
CA GLY A 389 18.93 24.06 28.13
C GLY A 389 19.50 23.14 29.21
N SER A 390 20.83 22.94 29.26
CA SER A 390 21.52 22.17 30.31
C SER A 390 22.34 23.04 31.23
#